data_c343baccd229133c680d2207cd4542d3
#
_entry.id   c343baccd229133c680d2207cd4542d3
#
_cell.length_a   1.000
_cell.length_b   1.000
_cell.length_c   1.000
_cell.angle_alpha   90.00
_cell.angle_beta   90.00
_cell.angle_gamma   90.00
#
_symmetry.space_group_name_H-M   'P 1'
#
loop_
_entity.id
_entity.type
_entity.pdbx_description
1 polymer ?
#
loop_
_entity_poly.entity_id
_entity_poly.type
_entity_poly.pdbx_seq_one_letter_code
_entity_poly.pdbx_strand_id
1 'polypeptide(L)'
;HSLKDLPVDPAPGTRIAAYLPRAVTHDTLIGPMPLEALPEGALIGTSSRRRAYQIALHYPHLRTEPIRGNVETRMGKVDAGLFDATLLAEAGLTRLDMKDVTRYPISEEIIVPAPGQAAIAVQTRDEDGELQTLLQQIHDAKTEREVTIERSLLKRLGGGCALPLGCVCHIEGEMAELRVFYANASGTEHYLATHCTPLSDIDTLLSQLIEHLQHITTA
;
A
#
# COMPACT_ATOMS: atom_id res chain seq x y z
N HIS A 1 6.70 4.31 13.02
CA HIS A 1 5.40 3.88 12.48
C HIS A 1 5.56 3.30 11.09
N SER A 2 4.72 2.31 10.75
CA SER A 2 4.45 2.01 9.35
C SER A 2 3.68 3.17 8.73
N LEU A 3 4.20 3.78 7.69
CA LEU A 3 3.64 5.03 7.15
C LEU A 3 2.20 4.85 6.63
N LYS A 4 1.87 3.71 6.03
CA LYS A 4 0.51 3.43 5.52
C LYS A 4 -0.56 3.37 6.62
N ASP A 5 -0.14 3.18 7.88
CA ASP A 5 -1.04 3.09 9.04
C ASP A 5 -1.17 4.43 9.77
N LEU A 6 -0.35 5.44 9.40
CA LEU A 6 -0.47 6.80 9.91
C LEU A 6 -1.56 7.59 9.19
N PRO A 7 -2.38 8.37 9.93
CA PRO A 7 -3.28 9.34 9.31
C PRO A 7 -2.54 10.25 8.33
N VAL A 8 -3.23 10.69 7.28
CA VAL A 8 -2.63 11.57 6.26
C VAL A 8 -2.20 12.88 6.89
N ASP A 9 -3.05 13.45 7.75
CA ASP A 9 -2.70 14.61 8.55
C ASP A 9 -2.15 14.15 9.89
N PRO A 10 -0.93 14.56 10.28
CA PRO A 10 -0.37 14.25 11.59
C PRO A 10 -1.25 14.75 12.72
N ALA A 11 -1.17 14.13 13.90
CA ALA A 11 -1.81 14.65 15.08
C ALA A 11 -1.32 16.06 15.40
N PRO A 12 -2.18 16.98 15.90
CA PRO A 12 -1.78 18.34 16.26
C PRO A 12 -0.56 18.35 17.20
N GLY A 13 0.38 19.23 16.94
CA GLY A 13 1.63 19.35 17.70
C GLY A 13 2.67 18.26 17.37
N THR A 14 2.46 17.51 16.28
CA THR A 14 3.40 16.49 15.80
C THR A 14 3.66 16.58 14.31
N ARG A 15 4.85 16.13 13.89
CA ARG A 15 5.24 16.04 12.49
C ARG A 15 6.05 14.79 12.20
N ILE A 16 6.07 14.38 10.94
CA ILE A 16 7.03 13.36 10.49
C ILE A 16 8.38 14.07 10.32
N ALA A 17 9.37 13.63 11.07
CA ALA A 17 10.72 14.23 11.09
C ALA A 17 11.70 13.47 10.19
N ALA A 18 11.47 12.18 9.94
CA ALA A 18 12.31 11.42 9.02
C ALA A 18 11.53 10.26 8.41
N TYR A 19 11.95 9.88 7.21
CA TYR A 19 11.56 8.64 6.52
C TYR A 19 12.81 7.76 6.40
N LEU A 20 12.70 6.48 6.75
CA LEU A 20 13.80 5.54 6.54
C LEU A 20 13.80 5.03 5.09
N PRO A 21 14.95 4.52 4.59
CA PRO A 21 15.02 3.90 3.28
C PRO A 21 13.88 2.90 3.08
N ARG A 22 13.17 3.02 1.97
CA ARG A 22 11.99 2.21 1.67
C ARG A 22 12.37 0.76 1.40
N ALA A 23 11.68 -0.16 2.00
CA ALA A 23 11.78 -1.57 1.64
C ALA A 23 10.94 -1.87 0.39
N VAL A 24 10.94 -3.14 -0.06
CA VAL A 24 10.13 -3.59 -1.19
C VAL A 24 8.64 -3.36 -0.94
N THR A 25 7.95 -2.81 -1.93
CA THR A 25 6.59 -2.28 -1.81
C THR A 25 5.50 -3.32 -2.06
N HIS A 26 5.80 -4.39 -2.80
CA HIS A 26 4.81 -5.36 -3.21
C HIS A 26 4.16 -6.12 -2.04
N ASP A 27 2.98 -6.60 -2.30
CA ASP A 27 2.29 -7.58 -1.46
C ASP A 27 2.81 -8.99 -1.77
N THR A 28 2.63 -9.90 -0.83
CA THR A 28 3.02 -11.30 -0.99
C THR A 28 1.90 -12.22 -0.52
N LEU A 29 1.74 -13.34 -1.19
CA LEU A 29 0.81 -14.39 -0.79
C LEU A 29 1.51 -15.38 0.15
N ILE A 30 0.87 -15.70 1.25
CA ILE A 30 1.24 -16.81 2.14
C ILE A 30 0.24 -17.92 1.91
N GLY A 31 0.73 -19.05 1.45
CA GLY A 31 -0.11 -20.20 1.11
C GLY A 31 0.71 -21.30 0.44
N PRO A 32 0.06 -22.38 -0.01
CA PRO A 32 0.74 -23.55 -0.56
C PRO A 32 1.27 -23.36 -1.99
N MET A 33 0.74 -22.39 -2.74
CA MET A 33 1.09 -22.12 -4.15
C MET A 33 0.79 -20.67 -4.53
N PRO A 34 1.33 -20.15 -5.65
CA PRO A 34 1.09 -18.78 -6.10
C PRO A 34 -0.37 -18.57 -6.54
N LEU A 35 -0.79 -17.29 -6.66
CA LEU A 35 -2.17 -16.89 -6.94
C LEU A 35 -2.77 -17.59 -8.17
N GLU A 36 -2.00 -17.64 -9.25
CA GLU A 36 -2.39 -18.19 -10.53
C GLU A 36 -2.60 -19.72 -10.51
N ALA A 37 -2.06 -20.39 -9.49
CA ALA A 37 -2.17 -21.84 -9.32
C ALA A 37 -3.25 -22.26 -8.31
N LEU A 38 -3.86 -21.30 -7.60
CA LEU A 38 -4.91 -21.58 -6.64
C LEU A 38 -6.17 -22.12 -7.34
N PRO A 39 -6.83 -23.16 -6.80
CA PRO A 39 -8.02 -23.76 -7.41
C PRO A 39 -9.22 -22.79 -7.38
N GLU A 40 -10.19 -23.06 -8.24
CA GLU A 40 -11.47 -22.35 -8.24
C GLU A 40 -12.15 -22.39 -6.86
N GLY A 41 -12.61 -21.23 -6.40
CA GLY A 41 -13.25 -21.08 -5.09
C GLY A 41 -12.28 -21.00 -3.91
N ALA A 42 -10.96 -21.06 -4.13
CA ALA A 42 -9.99 -20.93 -3.05
C ALA A 42 -10.19 -19.62 -2.26
N LEU A 43 -10.12 -19.72 -0.95
CA LEU A 43 -10.46 -18.65 -0.02
C LEU A 43 -9.22 -17.92 0.47
N ILE A 44 -9.09 -16.64 0.10
CA ILE A 44 -7.99 -15.77 0.50
C ILE A 44 -8.42 -14.87 1.65
N GLY A 45 -7.68 -14.92 2.76
CA GLY A 45 -7.91 -14.06 3.92
C GLY A 45 -7.36 -12.64 3.69
N THR A 46 -8.24 -11.64 3.55
CA THR A 46 -7.85 -10.23 3.54
C THR A 46 -8.97 -9.32 4.04
N SER A 47 -8.65 -8.37 4.93
CA SER A 47 -9.56 -7.31 5.36
C SER A 47 -9.35 -6.01 4.57
N SER A 48 -8.43 -5.99 3.61
CA SER A 48 -8.15 -4.84 2.77
C SER A 48 -9.02 -4.87 1.52
N ARG A 49 -9.95 -3.89 1.40
CA ARG A 49 -10.76 -3.73 0.19
C ARG A 49 -9.89 -3.54 -1.06
N ARG A 50 -8.80 -2.80 -0.94
CA ARG A 50 -7.82 -2.62 -2.02
C ARG A 50 -7.33 -3.96 -2.58
N ARG A 51 -6.95 -4.90 -1.69
CA ARG A 51 -6.50 -6.24 -2.10
C ARG A 51 -7.64 -7.07 -2.64
N ALA A 52 -8.77 -7.10 -1.94
CA ALA A 52 -9.93 -7.91 -2.32
C ALA A 52 -10.43 -7.56 -3.73
N TYR A 53 -10.55 -6.26 -4.05
CA TYR A 53 -11.04 -5.83 -5.36
C TYR A 53 -10.04 -6.12 -6.49
N GLN A 54 -8.74 -5.99 -6.24
CA GLN A 54 -7.72 -6.35 -7.22
C GLN A 54 -7.61 -7.86 -7.43
N ILE A 55 -7.79 -8.67 -6.38
CA ILE A 55 -7.94 -10.13 -6.52
C ILE A 55 -9.15 -10.44 -7.39
N ALA A 56 -10.31 -9.87 -7.10
CA ALA A 56 -11.53 -10.12 -7.88
C ALA A 56 -11.38 -9.69 -9.36
N LEU A 57 -10.61 -8.64 -9.62
CA LEU A 57 -10.34 -8.15 -10.98
C LEU A 57 -9.46 -9.13 -11.77
N HIS A 58 -8.36 -9.61 -11.19
CA HIS A 58 -7.38 -10.44 -11.91
C HIS A 58 -7.65 -11.95 -11.80
N TYR A 59 -8.30 -12.37 -10.71
CA TYR A 59 -8.58 -13.78 -10.38
C TYR A 59 -10.04 -13.96 -9.93
N PRO A 60 -11.02 -13.75 -10.83
CA PRO A 60 -12.46 -13.77 -10.47
C PRO A 60 -12.96 -15.14 -9.96
N HIS A 61 -12.18 -16.18 -10.15
CA HIS A 61 -12.47 -17.52 -9.63
C HIS A 61 -12.08 -17.69 -8.16
N LEU A 62 -11.32 -16.75 -7.57
CA LEU A 62 -10.92 -16.78 -6.17
C LEU A 62 -11.92 -16.01 -5.29
N ARG A 63 -12.02 -16.42 -4.03
CA ARG A 63 -12.87 -15.78 -3.03
C ARG A 63 -12.02 -15.04 -2.01
N THR A 64 -12.53 -13.94 -1.49
CA THR A 64 -11.86 -13.21 -0.40
C THR A 64 -12.79 -13.05 0.79
N GLU A 65 -12.28 -13.26 2.01
CA GLU A 65 -13.00 -13.00 3.25
C GLU A 65 -12.11 -12.26 4.26
N PRO A 66 -12.73 -11.48 5.18
CA PRO A 66 -11.97 -10.75 6.17
C PRO A 66 -11.17 -11.66 7.11
N ILE A 67 -9.88 -11.38 7.26
CA ILE A 67 -9.00 -12.02 8.22
C ILE A 67 -8.45 -10.95 9.20
N ARG A 68 -8.49 -11.23 10.50
CA ARG A 68 -8.00 -10.34 11.54
C ARG A 68 -6.87 -11.00 12.33
N GLY A 69 -6.03 -10.16 12.95
CA GLY A 69 -4.88 -10.55 13.74
C GLY A 69 -3.58 -9.95 13.21
N ASN A 70 -2.50 -10.13 13.95
CA ASN A 70 -1.15 -9.81 13.50
C ASN A 70 -0.69 -10.82 12.43
N VAL A 71 0.55 -10.71 11.97
CA VAL A 71 1.14 -11.58 10.94
C VAL A 71 1.05 -13.05 11.34
N GLU A 72 1.55 -13.40 12.53
CA GLU A 72 1.56 -14.78 13.04
C GLU A 72 0.15 -15.36 13.17
N THR A 73 -0.80 -14.58 13.70
CA THR A 73 -2.20 -15.01 13.83
C THR A 73 -2.83 -15.32 12.47
N ARG A 74 -2.54 -14.50 11.44
CA ARG A 74 -3.08 -14.73 10.09
C ARG A 74 -2.47 -15.95 9.44
N MET A 75 -1.17 -16.16 9.60
CA MET A 75 -0.48 -17.36 9.12
C MET A 75 -1.02 -18.62 9.81
N GLY A 76 -1.17 -18.59 11.12
CA GLY A 76 -1.74 -19.71 11.87
C GLY A 76 -3.16 -20.07 11.45
N LYS A 77 -3.96 -19.12 10.92
CA LYS A 77 -5.27 -19.41 10.35
C LYS A 77 -5.20 -20.11 8.99
N VAL A 78 -4.17 -19.82 8.20
CA VAL A 78 -3.89 -20.55 6.95
C VAL A 78 -3.41 -21.97 7.28
N ASP A 79 -2.47 -22.12 8.22
CA ASP A 79 -1.98 -23.41 8.66
C ASP A 79 -3.08 -24.31 9.25
N ALA A 80 -4.08 -23.69 9.92
CA ALA A 80 -5.26 -24.38 10.44
C ALA A 80 -6.32 -24.70 9.37
N GLY A 81 -6.09 -24.34 8.10
CA GLY A 81 -7.03 -24.58 7.00
C GLY A 81 -8.30 -23.75 7.03
N LEU A 82 -8.33 -22.63 7.80
CA LEU A 82 -9.47 -21.71 7.81
C LEU A 82 -9.48 -20.81 6.58
N PHE A 83 -8.35 -20.64 5.92
CA PHE A 83 -8.14 -19.97 4.65
C PHE A 83 -7.13 -20.77 3.84
N ASP A 84 -7.26 -20.77 2.52
CA ASP A 84 -6.29 -21.41 1.64
C ASP A 84 -5.00 -20.58 1.53
N ALA A 85 -5.12 -19.24 1.66
CA ALA A 85 -4.00 -18.31 1.63
C ALA A 85 -4.34 -16.99 2.34
N THR A 86 -3.33 -16.15 2.59
CA THR A 86 -3.49 -14.77 3.06
C THR A 86 -2.51 -13.83 2.39
N LEU A 87 -2.82 -12.53 2.38
CA LEU A 87 -2.00 -11.47 1.78
C LEU A 87 -1.33 -10.62 2.86
N LEU A 88 -0.02 -10.49 2.77
CA LEU A 88 0.78 -9.64 3.64
C LEU A 88 1.66 -8.69 2.80
N ALA A 89 2.13 -7.59 3.39
CA ALA A 89 3.16 -6.77 2.77
C ALA A 89 4.53 -7.43 3.00
N GLU A 90 5.31 -7.64 1.95
CA GLU A 90 6.63 -8.27 2.01
C GLU A 90 7.55 -7.60 3.05
N ALA A 91 7.55 -6.27 3.08
CA ALA A 91 8.33 -5.51 4.06
C ALA A 91 8.03 -5.87 5.53
N GLY A 92 6.81 -6.32 5.83
CA GLY A 92 6.45 -6.77 7.17
C GLY A 92 7.12 -8.08 7.54
N LEU A 93 7.13 -9.04 6.65
CA LEU A 93 7.78 -10.35 6.83
C LEU A 93 9.30 -10.21 6.95
N THR A 94 9.88 -9.39 6.08
CA THR A 94 11.33 -9.11 6.08
C THR A 94 11.78 -8.48 7.41
N ARG A 95 11.01 -7.52 7.94
CA ARG A 95 11.32 -6.87 9.22
C ARG A 95 11.15 -7.78 10.43
N LEU A 96 10.28 -8.77 10.35
CA LEU A 96 10.12 -9.81 11.38
C LEU A 96 11.10 -10.96 11.22
N ASP A 97 12.03 -10.88 10.26
CA ASP A 97 13.03 -11.91 9.92
C ASP A 97 12.42 -13.30 9.63
N MET A 98 11.19 -13.29 9.06
CA MET A 98 10.44 -14.53 8.76
C MET A 98 10.94 -15.15 7.44
N LYS A 99 12.13 -15.74 7.45
CA LYS A 99 12.80 -16.29 6.26
C LYS A 99 12.24 -17.64 5.80
N ASP A 100 11.77 -18.45 6.74
CA ASP A 100 11.36 -19.84 6.49
C ASP A 100 9.89 -19.97 6.06
N VAL A 101 9.20 -18.85 5.85
CA VAL A 101 7.81 -18.84 5.42
C VAL A 101 7.71 -19.01 3.91
N THR A 102 6.98 -20.02 3.46
CA THR A 102 6.64 -20.17 2.04
C THR A 102 5.77 -19.01 1.61
N ARG A 103 6.26 -18.24 0.63
CA ARG A 103 5.64 -17.01 0.18
C ARG A 103 5.87 -16.75 -1.30
N TYR A 104 4.89 -16.14 -1.93
CA TYR A 104 4.89 -15.85 -3.36
C TYR A 104 4.70 -14.34 -3.56
N PRO A 105 5.77 -13.62 -3.99
CA PRO A 105 5.67 -12.19 -4.31
C PRO A 105 4.63 -11.94 -5.39
N ILE A 106 3.83 -10.89 -5.22
CA ILE A 106 2.80 -10.49 -6.18
C ILE A 106 3.25 -9.21 -6.86
N SER A 107 3.28 -9.22 -8.20
CA SER A 107 3.62 -8.04 -8.99
C SER A 107 2.71 -6.84 -8.62
N GLU A 108 3.29 -5.64 -8.61
CA GLU A 108 2.54 -4.38 -8.49
C GLU A 108 1.55 -4.15 -9.64
N GLU A 109 1.70 -4.89 -10.73
CA GLU A 109 0.73 -4.91 -11.84
C GLU A 109 -0.57 -5.63 -11.48
N ILE A 110 -0.48 -6.61 -10.59
CA ILE A 110 -1.62 -7.40 -10.11
C ILE A 110 -2.22 -6.75 -8.87
N ILE A 111 -1.37 -6.38 -7.89
CA ILE A 111 -1.84 -5.71 -6.68
C ILE A 111 -1.02 -4.44 -6.45
N VAL A 112 -1.56 -3.31 -6.87
CA VAL A 112 -0.98 -1.99 -6.58
C VAL A 112 -0.94 -1.79 -5.07
N PRO A 113 0.24 -1.50 -4.47
CA PRO A 113 0.42 -1.34 -3.03
C PRO A 113 -0.43 -0.21 -2.42
N ALA A 114 -0.60 -0.24 -1.10
CA ALA A 114 -1.20 0.90 -0.39
C ALA A 114 -0.25 2.10 -0.38
N PRO A 115 -0.77 3.35 -0.44
CA PRO A 115 0.05 4.54 -0.29
C PRO A 115 0.92 4.48 0.97
N GLY A 116 2.24 4.70 0.83
CA GLY A 116 3.21 4.61 1.91
C GLY A 116 3.55 3.19 2.37
N GLN A 117 3.14 2.14 1.64
CA GLN A 117 3.53 0.77 1.96
C GLN A 117 5.05 0.62 1.93
N ALA A 118 5.58 -0.18 2.87
CA ALA A 118 7.00 -0.46 3.07
C ALA A 118 7.85 0.70 3.61
N ALA A 119 7.32 1.90 3.73
CA ALA A 119 8.01 3.03 4.36
C ALA A 119 7.79 3.05 5.88
N ILE A 120 8.86 3.39 6.62
CA ILE A 120 8.82 3.69 8.05
C ILE A 120 8.98 5.19 8.21
N ALA A 121 8.08 5.80 8.99
CA ALA A 121 8.13 7.20 9.37
C ALA A 121 8.45 7.37 10.85
N VAL A 122 9.31 8.33 11.17
CA VAL A 122 9.62 8.74 12.53
C VAL A 122 8.86 10.03 12.83
N GLN A 123 7.95 9.97 13.79
CA GLN A 123 7.12 11.10 14.19
C GLN A 123 7.68 11.71 15.49
N THR A 124 7.75 13.03 15.55
CA THR A 124 8.21 13.82 16.71
C THR A 124 7.20 14.88 17.07
N ARG A 125 7.41 15.54 18.20
CA ARG A 125 6.75 16.81 18.51
C ARG A 125 7.28 17.92 17.58
N ASP A 126 6.45 18.89 17.26
CA ASP A 126 6.83 20.01 16.39
C ASP A 126 7.95 20.86 16.98
N GLU A 127 7.99 20.97 18.30
CA GLU A 127 8.95 21.84 19.04
C GLU A 127 10.31 21.18 19.28
N ASP A 128 10.50 19.90 18.94
CA ASP A 128 11.72 19.14 19.22
C ASP A 128 12.76 19.27 18.10
N GLY A 129 13.29 20.49 17.93
CA GLY A 129 14.23 20.83 16.84
C GLY A 129 15.56 20.08 16.93
N GLU A 130 16.07 19.82 18.14
CA GLU A 130 17.31 19.06 18.32
C GLU A 130 17.17 17.62 17.82
N LEU A 131 16.09 16.96 18.22
CA LEU A 131 15.79 15.60 17.75
C LEU A 131 15.55 15.55 16.25
N GLN A 132 14.83 16.52 15.69
CA GLN A 132 14.60 16.63 14.25
C GLN A 132 15.91 16.76 13.48
N THR A 133 16.85 17.57 13.97
CA THR A 133 18.17 17.71 13.37
C THR A 133 18.95 16.40 13.40
N LEU A 134 18.89 15.67 14.52
CA LEU A 134 19.54 14.36 14.65
C LEU A 134 18.95 13.34 13.68
N LEU A 135 17.63 13.33 13.53
CA LEU A 135 16.90 12.40 12.65
C LEU A 135 17.19 12.60 11.15
N GLN A 136 17.71 13.78 10.75
CA GLN A 136 18.15 13.98 9.36
C GLN A 136 19.30 13.03 8.96
N GLN A 137 20.04 12.47 9.90
CA GLN A 137 21.12 11.52 9.61
C GLN A 137 20.61 10.15 9.11
N ILE A 138 19.36 9.82 9.39
CA ILE A 138 18.71 8.57 8.97
C ILE A 138 17.59 8.78 7.94
N HIS A 139 17.39 10.05 7.54
CA HIS A 139 16.34 10.42 6.61
C HIS A 139 16.72 10.07 5.17
N ASP A 140 15.77 9.45 4.47
CA ASP A 140 15.87 9.12 3.04
C ASP A 140 14.97 10.03 2.22
N ALA A 141 15.57 10.97 1.51
CA ALA A 141 14.84 11.96 0.71
C ALA A 141 14.12 11.36 -0.50
N LYS A 142 14.60 10.24 -1.05
CA LYS A 142 13.91 9.54 -2.15
C LYS A 142 12.60 8.96 -1.64
N THR A 143 12.65 8.23 -0.54
CA THR A 143 11.45 7.68 0.11
C THR A 143 10.45 8.79 0.44
N GLU A 144 10.90 9.93 1.02
CA GLU A 144 10.02 11.06 1.32
C GLU A 144 9.30 11.56 0.08
N ARG A 145 10.02 11.81 -1.02
CA ARG A 145 9.43 12.30 -2.27
C ARG A 145 8.37 11.34 -2.83
N GLU A 146 8.70 10.05 -2.92
CA GLU A 146 7.79 9.01 -3.42
C GLU A 146 6.51 8.92 -2.59
N VAL A 147 6.63 8.76 -1.28
CA VAL A 147 5.48 8.60 -0.39
C VAL A 147 4.66 9.88 -0.21
N THR A 148 5.26 11.05 -0.39
CA THR A 148 4.56 12.33 -0.37
C THR A 148 3.62 12.44 -1.56
N ILE A 149 4.04 12.02 -2.75
CA ILE A 149 3.19 11.96 -3.94
C ILE A 149 2.01 11.01 -3.70
N GLU A 150 2.28 9.79 -3.23
CA GLU A 150 1.24 8.79 -2.94
C GLU A 150 0.23 9.28 -1.91
N ARG A 151 0.70 9.86 -0.81
CA ARG A 151 -0.14 10.40 0.27
C ARG A 151 -0.90 11.66 -0.15
N SER A 152 -0.35 12.45 -1.07
CA SER A 152 -1.06 13.60 -1.65
C SER A 152 -2.31 13.14 -2.41
N LEU A 153 -2.20 12.06 -3.22
CA LEU A 153 -3.36 11.47 -3.87
C LEU A 153 -4.39 10.98 -2.86
N LEU A 154 -3.96 10.23 -1.85
CA LEU A 154 -4.83 9.73 -0.76
C LEU A 154 -5.55 10.89 -0.05
N LYS A 155 -4.83 11.96 0.29
CA LYS A 155 -5.38 13.14 0.97
C LYS A 155 -6.46 13.82 0.14
N ARG A 156 -6.18 14.06 -1.14
CA ARG A 156 -7.10 14.74 -2.07
C ARG A 156 -8.36 13.93 -2.34
N LEU A 157 -8.32 12.60 -2.20
CA LEU A 157 -9.51 11.71 -2.28
C LEU A 157 -10.28 11.61 -0.95
N GLY A 158 -10.00 12.47 0.02
CA GLY A 158 -10.70 12.52 1.30
C GLY A 158 -10.09 11.66 2.41
N GLY A 159 -8.94 11.04 2.16
CA GLY A 159 -8.10 10.32 3.11
C GLY A 159 -8.84 9.25 3.94
N GLY A 160 -8.23 8.10 4.16
CA GLY A 160 -8.73 7.10 5.11
C GLY A 160 -8.27 5.69 4.74
N CYS A 161 -8.00 4.88 5.77
CA CYS A 161 -7.57 3.47 5.60
C CYS A 161 -8.66 2.58 4.95
N ALA A 162 -9.89 3.10 4.81
CA ALA A 162 -11.03 2.38 4.24
C ALA A 162 -11.16 2.56 2.71
N LEU A 163 -10.48 3.54 2.12
CA LEU A 163 -10.50 3.74 0.67
C LEU A 163 -9.82 2.55 -0.04
N PRO A 164 -10.46 1.99 -1.07
CA PRO A 164 -9.84 0.94 -1.88
C PRO A 164 -8.86 1.56 -2.89
N LEU A 165 -7.88 2.31 -2.38
CA LEU A 165 -6.82 2.97 -3.13
C LEU A 165 -5.52 2.16 -3.05
N GLY A 166 -4.99 1.79 -4.19
CA GLY A 166 -3.59 1.43 -4.41
C GLY A 166 -2.86 2.60 -5.06
N CYS A 167 -1.68 2.93 -4.57
CA CYS A 167 -0.84 3.95 -5.17
C CYS A 167 0.62 3.69 -4.81
N VAL A 168 1.46 3.53 -5.80
CA VAL A 168 2.91 3.43 -5.63
C VAL A 168 3.59 4.34 -6.61
N CYS A 169 4.60 5.06 -6.13
CA CYS A 169 5.43 5.96 -6.92
C CYS A 169 6.87 5.48 -6.91
N HIS A 170 7.48 5.39 -8.07
CA HIS A 170 8.90 5.12 -8.25
C HIS A 170 9.54 6.31 -8.96
N ILE A 171 10.58 6.89 -8.35
CA ILE A 171 11.30 8.03 -8.92
C ILE A 171 12.66 7.59 -9.42
N GLU A 172 12.92 7.88 -10.71
CA GLU A 172 14.22 7.69 -11.35
C GLU A 172 14.66 9.01 -12.02
N GLY A 173 15.71 9.62 -11.47
CA GLY A 173 16.13 10.96 -11.90
C GLY A 173 15.02 11.99 -11.71
N GLU A 174 14.62 12.64 -12.81
CA GLU A 174 13.54 13.65 -12.82
C GLU A 174 12.19 13.09 -13.29
N MET A 175 12.09 11.78 -13.44
CA MET A 175 10.85 11.10 -13.84
C MET A 175 10.21 10.38 -12.66
N ALA A 176 8.89 10.44 -12.60
CA ALA A 176 8.07 9.66 -11.69
C ALA A 176 7.20 8.66 -12.49
N GLU A 177 7.26 7.40 -12.12
CA GLU A 177 6.27 6.41 -12.48
C GLU A 177 5.26 6.29 -11.33
N LEU A 178 4.00 6.58 -11.61
CA LEU A 178 2.90 6.49 -10.65
C LEU A 178 1.91 5.44 -11.12
N ARG A 179 1.78 4.35 -10.35
CA ARG A 179 0.78 3.32 -10.58
C ARG A 179 -0.37 3.50 -9.61
N VAL A 180 -1.59 3.55 -10.12
CA VAL A 180 -2.79 3.84 -9.34
C VAL A 180 -3.85 2.78 -9.61
N PHE A 181 -4.40 2.22 -8.54
CA PHE A 181 -5.66 1.48 -8.51
C PHE A 181 -6.64 2.21 -7.61
N TYR A 182 -7.87 2.39 -8.07
CA TYR A 182 -8.96 2.92 -7.27
C TYR A 182 -10.27 2.20 -7.62
N ALA A 183 -11.10 1.97 -6.63
CA ALA A 183 -12.44 1.42 -6.87
C ALA A 183 -13.48 2.19 -6.06
N ASN A 184 -14.76 2.15 -6.51
CA ASN A 184 -15.87 2.66 -5.72
C ASN A 184 -16.13 1.78 -4.48
N ALA A 185 -17.07 2.19 -3.64
CA ALA A 185 -17.34 1.52 -2.36
C ALA A 185 -17.83 0.06 -2.53
N SER A 186 -18.49 -0.24 -3.65
CA SER A 186 -18.98 -1.58 -4.00
C SER A 186 -17.95 -2.43 -4.75
N GLY A 187 -16.90 -1.82 -5.30
CA GLY A 187 -15.91 -2.48 -6.15
C GLY A 187 -16.40 -2.78 -7.57
N THR A 188 -17.56 -2.27 -7.97
CA THR A 188 -18.14 -2.50 -9.32
C THR A 188 -17.50 -1.65 -10.39
N GLU A 189 -17.01 -0.47 -10.03
CA GLU A 189 -16.26 0.39 -10.90
C GLU A 189 -14.85 0.60 -10.37
N HIS A 190 -13.89 0.58 -11.26
CA HIS A 190 -12.48 0.73 -10.88
C HIS A 190 -11.67 1.45 -11.94
N TYR A 191 -10.55 1.99 -11.49
CA TYR A 191 -9.49 2.57 -12.30
C TYR A 191 -8.18 1.84 -12.02
N LEU A 192 -7.44 1.49 -13.06
CA LEU A 192 -6.10 0.92 -12.96
C LEU A 192 -5.25 1.46 -14.10
N ALA A 193 -4.22 2.23 -13.79
CA ALA A 193 -3.30 2.76 -14.79
C ALA A 193 -1.92 3.04 -14.20
N THR A 194 -0.93 3.11 -15.09
CA THR A 194 0.43 3.57 -14.81
C THR A 194 0.69 4.83 -15.62
N HIS A 195 1.22 5.85 -14.95
CA HIS A 195 1.58 7.14 -15.54
C HIS A 195 3.06 7.39 -15.35
N CYS A 196 3.72 7.81 -16.44
CA CYS A 196 5.11 8.30 -16.38
C CYS A 196 5.09 9.79 -16.68
N THR A 197 5.63 10.61 -15.78
CA THR A 197 5.62 12.06 -15.91
C THR A 197 6.89 12.68 -15.31
N PRO A 198 7.36 13.83 -15.85
CA PRO A 198 8.38 14.62 -15.15
C PRO A 198 7.89 15.04 -13.76
N LEU A 199 8.79 15.10 -12.79
CA LEU A 199 8.46 15.55 -11.44
C LEU A 199 7.90 16.97 -11.40
N SER A 200 8.28 17.84 -12.35
CA SER A 200 7.70 19.17 -12.52
C SER A 200 6.20 19.17 -12.77
N ASP A 201 5.68 18.10 -13.36
CA ASP A 201 4.30 18.01 -13.83
C ASP A 201 3.43 17.13 -12.91
N ILE A 202 4.00 16.63 -11.81
CA ILE A 202 3.34 15.68 -10.91
C ILE A 202 2.05 16.25 -10.32
N ASP A 203 2.02 17.51 -9.92
CA ASP A 203 0.82 18.14 -9.36
C ASP A 203 -0.31 18.29 -10.40
N THR A 204 0.03 18.51 -11.66
CA THR A 204 -0.91 18.52 -12.77
C THR A 204 -1.51 17.14 -12.97
N LEU A 205 -0.68 16.10 -13.00
CA LEU A 205 -1.13 14.71 -13.08
C LEU A 205 -2.05 14.34 -11.92
N LEU A 206 -1.65 14.66 -10.69
CA LEU A 206 -2.48 14.38 -9.50
C LEU A 206 -3.84 15.08 -9.58
N SER A 207 -3.91 16.32 -10.08
CA SER A 207 -5.16 17.05 -10.22
C SER A 207 -6.09 16.39 -11.25
N GLN A 208 -5.56 15.98 -12.40
CA GLN A 208 -6.30 15.24 -13.42
C GLN A 208 -6.82 13.88 -12.91
N LEU A 209 -5.97 13.16 -12.18
CA LEU A 209 -6.35 11.89 -11.55
C LEU A 209 -7.50 12.08 -10.56
N ILE A 210 -7.44 13.09 -9.70
CA ILE A 210 -8.51 13.37 -8.72
C ILE A 210 -9.84 13.64 -9.42
N GLU A 211 -9.84 14.48 -10.43
CA GLU A 211 -11.04 14.78 -11.20
C GLU A 211 -11.64 13.49 -11.78
N HIS A 212 -10.83 12.66 -12.39
CA HIS A 212 -11.28 11.38 -12.95
C HIS A 212 -11.80 10.41 -11.88
N LEU A 213 -11.08 10.24 -10.77
CA LEU A 213 -11.40 9.27 -9.72
C LEU A 213 -12.64 9.68 -8.91
N GLN A 214 -12.97 10.98 -8.81
CA GLN A 214 -14.20 11.46 -8.18
C GLN A 214 -15.45 11.01 -8.91
N HIS A 215 -15.41 10.84 -10.23
CA HIS A 215 -16.54 10.29 -11.01
C HIS A 215 -16.82 8.83 -10.64
N ILE A 216 -15.79 8.03 -10.35
CA ILE A 216 -15.94 6.63 -9.92
C ILE A 216 -16.53 6.55 -8.52
N THR A 217 -16.23 7.52 -7.65
CA THR A 217 -16.73 7.54 -6.26
C THR A 217 -18.23 7.76 -6.18
N THR A 218 -18.80 8.50 -7.13
CA THR A 218 -20.21 8.91 -7.14
C THR A 218 -21.13 7.93 -7.88
N ALA A 219 -20.60 6.96 -8.55
CA ALA A 219 -21.33 5.88 -9.20
C ALA A 219 -21.47 4.67 -8.26
#